data_5ae5f20685f1414008b97054ba88e267
#
_entry.id   5ae5f20685f1414008b97054ba88e267
#
_cell.length_a   1.000
_cell.length_b   1.000
_cell.length_c   1.000
_cell.angle_alpha   90.00
_cell.angle_beta   90.00
_cell.angle_gamma   90.00
#
_symmetry.space_group_name_H-M   'P 1'
#
loop_
_entity.id
_entity.type
_entity.pdbx_description
1 polymer ?
#
loop_
_entity_poly.entity_id
_entity_poly.type
_entity_poly.pdbx_seq_one_letter_code
_entity_poly.pdbx_strand_id
1 'polypeptide(L)'
;MTTVKKSALMNAEEREDQEDEMLTDETQLVTFKVDKEEYGVHIMQVQEIIRLAAITRVPRAPSFVEGIMDLRGKVLPVVDLRKRFLLPAKEHSENSRVVVVNIDDMTLGLIVDAISEVMRLPNSAIEGPPRIIAGIDSRFLKGIGRLDKRLLILLDLDKIFSAEEVFGMNQVAGGME
;
A
#
# COMPACT_ATOMS: atom_id res chain seq x y z
N MET A 1 38.58 10.26 32.05
CA MET A 1 39.27 10.33 30.75
C MET A 1 38.78 9.24 29.78
N THR A 2 38.42 8.06 30.22
CA THR A 2 37.85 7.00 29.41
C THR A 2 36.43 7.30 28.94
N THR A 3 35.67 8.15 29.64
CA THR A 3 34.32 8.55 29.27
C THR A 3 34.24 9.50 28.06
N VAL A 4 35.28 10.32 27.84
CA VAL A 4 35.35 11.27 26.73
C VAL A 4 35.66 10.55 25.39
N LYS A 5 36.51 9.51 25.45
CA LYS A 5 36.81 8.69 24.29
C LYS A 5 35.64 7.78 23.85
N LYS A 6 34.86 7.29 24.83
CA LYS A 6 33.64 6.52 24.53
C LYS A 6 32.56 7.39 23.89
N SER A 7 32.39 8.64 24.33
CA SER A 7 31.39 9.51 23.72
C SER A 7 31.81 10.03 22.35
N ALA A 8 33.13 10.17 22.10
CA ALA A 8 33.60 10.54 20.76
C ALA A 8 33.52 9.38 19.75
N LEU A 9 33.60 8.13 20.20
CA LEU A 9 33.46 6.94 19.35
C LEU A 9 31.97 6.58 19.14
N MET A 10 31.12 6.87 20.11
CA MET A 10 29.66 6.69 19.99
C MET A 10 29.02 7.76 19.12
N ASN A 11 29.64 8.90 18.95
CA ASN A 11 29.08 10.02 18.21
C ASN A 11 28.83 9.77 16.71
N ALA A 12 29.51 8.82 16.08
CA ALA A 12 29.24 8.51 14.69
C ALA A 12 28.03 7.56 14.57
N GLU A 13 27.99 6.52 15.37
CA GLU A 13 26.86 5.58 15.42
C GLU A 13 25.60 6.24 15.99
N GLU A 14 25.73 7.03 17.06
CA GLU A 14 24.62 7.80 17.62
C GLU A 14 24.11 8.89 16.68
N ARG A 15 24.97 9.46 15.84
CA ARG A 15 24.55 10.40 14.79
C ARG A 15 23.82 9.71 13.66
N GLU A 16 24.29 8.53 13.25
CA GLU A 16 23.58 7.71 12.27
C GLU A 16 22.23 7.26 12.82
N ASP A 17 22.18 6.83 14.08
CA ASP A 17 20.93 6.46 14.75
C ASP A 17 19.99 7.67 14.93
N GLN A 18 20.53 8.86 15.24
CA GLN A 18 19.73 10.09 15.34
C GLN A 18 19.31 10.63 13.98
N GLU A 19 20.13 10.48 12.95
CA GLU A 19 19.76 10.81 11.59
C GLU A 19 18.71 9.82 11.08
N ASP A 20 18.83 8.55 11.41
CA ASP A 20 17.81 7.54 11.15
C ASP A 20 16.53 7.79 11.95
N GLU A 21 16.63 8.20 13.21
CA GLU A 21 15.47 8.62 14.02
C GLU A 21 14.81 9.89 13.48
N MET A 22 15.57 10.85 12.99
CA MET A 22 15.05 12.05 12.33
C MET A 22 14.42 11.71 10.97
N LEU A 23 14.96 10.72 10.26
CA LEU A 23 14.36 10.19 9.04
C LEU A 23 13.11 9.37 9.32
N THR A 24 12.98 8.75 10.52
CA THR A 24 11.79 8.02 10.92
C THR A 24 10.62 8.90 11.34
N ASP A 25 10.83 10.21 11.56
CA ASP A 25 9.75 11.17 11.78
C ASP A 25 8.95 11.49 10.52
N GLU A 26 9.35 10.94 9.39
CA GLU A 26 8.65 11.03 8.13
C GLU A 26 8.19 9.65 7.69
N THR A 27 7.01 9.59 7.09
CA THR A 27 6.51 8.39 6.45
C THR A 27 6.67 8.52 4.95
N GLN A 28 7.33 7.54 4.33
CA GLN A 28 7.52 7.50 2.89
C GLN A 28 6.40 6.68 2.26
N LEU A 29 5.72 7.27 1.30
CA LEU A 29 4.49 6.73 0.72
C LEU A 29 4.57 6.67 -0.79
N VAL A 30 3.97 5.62 -1.34
CA VAL A 30 3.58 5.60 -2.75
C VAL A 30 2.12 6.06 -2.79
N THR A 31 1.83 7.09 -3.57
CA THR A 31 0.49 7.64 -3.67
C THR A 31 -0.12 7.33 -5.03
N PHE A 32 -1.42 7.09 -5.02
CA PHE A 32 -2.17 6.74 -6.21
C PHE A 32 -3.61 7.22 -6.10
N LYS A 33 -4.27 7.27 -7.23
CA LYS A 33 -5.68 7.68 -7.31
C LYS A 33 -6.56 6.46 -7.53
N VAL A 34 -7.66 6.44 -6.80
CA VAL A 34 -8.79 5.54 -7.04
C VAL A 34 -10.04 6.40 -6.96
N ASP A 35 -10.80 6.45 -8.04
CA ASP A 35 -11.96 7.32 -8.19
C ASP A 35 -11.56 8.79 -8.01
N LYS A 36 -12.16 9.50 -7.08
CA LYS A 36 -11.91 10.93 -6.84
C LYS A 36 -10.90 11.20 -5.73
N GLU A 37 -10.46 10.15 -5.04
CA GLU A 37 -9.63 10.28 -3.86
C GLU A 37 -8.20 9.84 -4.12
N GLU A 38 -7.27 10.41 -3.37
CA GLU A 38 -5.87 10.06 -3.39
C GLU A 38 -5.52 9.23 -2.16
N TYR A 39 -4.84 8.12 -2.40
CA TYR A 39 -4.48 7.15 -1.37
C TYR A 39 -2.97 7.01 -1.28
N GLY A 40 -2.49 6.61 -0.13
CA GLY A 40 -1.09 6.31 0.07
C GLY A 40 -0.90 4.99 0.79
N VAL A 41 0.16 4.28 0.43
CA VAL A 41 0.61 3.07 1.10
C VAL A 41 2.08 3.22 1.45
N HIS A 42 2.49 2.58 2.53
CA HIS A 42 3.87 2.65 2.98
C HIS A 42 4.79 2.03 1.92
N ILE A 43 5.85 2.76 1.56
CA ILE A 43 6.75 2.33 0.48
C ILE A 43 7.39 0.96 0.76
N MET A 44 7.60 0.61 2.02
CA MET A 44 8.19 -0.67 2.40
C MET A 44 7.30 -1.86 2.05
N GLN A 45 5.99 -1.64 1.88
CA GLN A 45 5.06 -2.67 1.46
C GLN A 45 4.93 -2.78 -0.06
N VAL A 46 5.45 -1.81 -0.80
CA VAL A 46 5.39 -1.80 -2.27
C VAL A 46 6.63 -2.50 -2.83
N GLN A 47 6.40 -3.56 -3.59
CA GLN A 47 7.47 -4.28 -4.26
C GLN A 47 7.82 -3.61 -5.59
N GLU A 48 6.82 -3.33 -6.42
CA GLU A 48 6.97 -2.65 -7.69
C GLU A 48 5.65 -2.12 -8.20
N ILE A 49 5.69 -1.29 -9.23
CA ILE A 49 4.52 -0.78 -9.91
C ILE A 49 4.64 -1.19 -11.38
N ILE A 50 3.62 -1.85 -11.90
CA ILE A 50 3.62 -2.35 -13.26
C ILE A 50 2.39 -1.87 -14.02
N ARG A 51 2.47 -1.94 -15.33
CA ARG A 51 1.30 -1.70 -16.18
C ARG A 51 0.31 -2.83 -16.05
N LEU A 52 -0.95 -2.51 -16.24
CA LEU A 52 -2.00 -3.51 -16.25
C LEU A 52 -1.81 -4.42 -17.46
N ALA A 53 -1.54 -5.70 -17.20
CA ALA A 53 -1.40 -6.73 -18.22
C ALA A 53 -2.65 -7.60 -18.27
N ALA A 54 -2.64 -8.62 -19.12
CA ALA A 54 -3.76 -9.54 -19.22
C ALA A 54 -4.03 -10.25 -17.89
N ILE A 55 -5.28 -10.22 -17.46
CA ILE A 55 -5.74 -10.86 -16.22
C ILE A 55 -6.58 -12.07 -16.59
N THR A 56 -6.26 -13.20 -16.00
CA THR A 56 -7.05 -14.43 -16.14
C THR A 56 -8.02 -14.51 -14.96
N ARG A 57 -9.31 -14.59 -15.27
CA ARG A 57 -10.34 -14.74 -14.23
C ARG A 57 -10.23 -16.10 -13.57
N VAL A 58 -10.43 -16.14 -12.26
CA VAL A 58 -10.45 -17.38 -11.48
C VAL A 58 -11.87 -17.61 -10.99
N PRO A 59 -12.52 -18.72 -11.36
CA PRO A 59 -13.85 -19.04 -10.85
C PRO A 59 -13.83 -19.19 -9.32
N ARG A 60 -14.91 -18.73 -8.67
CA ARG A 60 -15.11 -18.82 -7.22
C ARG A 60 -14.15 -17.98 -6.38
N ALA A 61 -13.39 -17.08 -6.98
CA ALA A 61 -12.60 -16.12 -6.24
C ALA A 61 -13.52 -15.07 -5.56
N PRO A 62 -13.06 -14.43 -4.48
CA PRO A 62 -13.81 -13.31 -3.90
C PRO A 62 -14.12 -12.23 -4.94
N SER A 63 -15.23 -11.52 -4.77
CA SER A 63 -15.73 -10.56 -5.76
C SER A 63 -14.76 -9.42 -6.09
N PHE A 64 -13.91 -9.03 -5.15
CA PHE A 64 -12.91 -7.97 -5.35
C PHE A 64 -11.65 -8.46 -6.09
N VAL A 65 -11.48 -9.78 -6.21
CA VAL A 65 -10.37 -10.36 -6.98
C VAL A 65 -10.73 -10.35 -8.45
N GLU A 66 -9.99 -9.57 -9.24
CA GLU A 66 -10.17 -9.55 -10.70
C GLU A 66 -9.71 -10.85 -11.35
N GLY A 67 -8.69 -11.47 -10.80
CA GLY A 67 -8.12 -12.68 -11.31
C GLY A 67 -6.67 -12.82 -10.94
N ILE A 68 -5.90 -13.39 -11.84
CA ILE A 68 -4.46 -13.59 -11.67
C ILE A 68 -3.69 -13.03 -12.87
N MET A 69 -2.49 -12.59 -12.60
CA MET A 69 -1.52 -12.20 -13.62
C MET A 69 -0.27 -13.07 -13.51
N ASP A 70 0.42 -13.24 -14.62
CA ASP A 70 1.76 -13.80 -14.61
C ASP A 70 2.77 -12.67 -14.43
N LEU A 71 3.51 -12.71 -13.33
CA LEU A 71 4.59 -11.78 -13.05
C LEU A 71 5.90 -12.55 -13.07
N ARG A 72 6.57 -12.53 -14.22
CA ARG A 72 7.86 -13.20 -14.40
C ARG A 72 7.86 -14.66 -13.94
N GLY A 73 6.84 -15.40 -14.36
CA GLY A 73 6.68 -16.82 -14.02
C GLY A 73 5.99 -17.09 -12.70
N LYS A 74 5.62 -16.05 -11.94
CA LYS A 74 4.87 -16.20 -10.70
C LYS A 74 3.43 -15.80 -10.90
N VAL A 75 2.53 -16.56 -10.30
CA VAL A 75 1.10 -16.23 -10.30
C VAL A 75 0.83 -15.18 -9.24
N LEU A 76 0.30 -14.04 -9.68
CA LEU A 76 0.01 -12.90 -8.85
C LEU A 76 -1.50 -12.72 -8.76
N PRO A 77 -2.13 -12.87 -7.58
CA PRO A 77 -3.53 -12.46 -7.41
C PRO A 77 -3.65 -10.96 -7.60
N VAL A 78 -4.69 -10.53 -8.30
CA VAL A 78 -4.91 -9.12 -8.61
C VAL A 78 -6.26 -8.68 -8.07
N VAL A 79 -6.25 -7.66 -7.24
CA VAL A 79 -7.43 -7.10 -6.58
C VAL A 79 -7.73 -5.74 -7.20
N ASP A 80 -9.00 -5.50 -7.53
CA ASP A 80 -9.46 -4.20 -7.94
C ASP A 80 -9.88 -3.40 -6.68
N LEU A 81 -9.13 -2.35 -6.35
CA LEU A 81 -9.44 -1.52 -5.19
C LEU A 81 -10.81 -0.84 -5.30
N ARG A 82 -11.27 -0.54 -6.50
CA ARG A 82 -12.64 -0.01 -6.67
C ARG A 82 -13.69 -0.98 -6.15
N LYS A 83 -13.53 -2.25 -6.46
CA LYS A 83 -14.45 -3.30 -5.98
C LYS A 83 -14.30 -3.50 -4.48
N ARG A 84 -13.08 -3.48 -3.97
CA ARG A 84 -12.83 -3.64 -2.54
C ARG A 84 -13.46 -2.51 -1.73
N PHE A 85 -13.42 -1.29 -2.24
CA PHE A 85 -14.00 -0.11 -1.58
C PHE A 85 -15.47 0.10 -1.92
N LEU A 86 -16.09 -0.80 -2.69
CA LEU A 86 -17.49 -0.70 -3.13
C LEU A 86 -17.78 0.59 -3.92
N LEU A 87 -16.80 1.03 -4.69
CA LEU A 87 -16.94 2.19 -5.56
C LEU A 87 -17.59 1.78 -6.89
N PRO A 88 -18.16 2.74 -7.65
CA PRO A 88 -18.73 2.42 -8.95
C PRO A 88 -17.72 1.77 -9.87
N ALA A 89 -18.17 0.75 -10.61
CA ALA A 89 -17.33 0.09 -11.59
C ALA A 89 -16.94 1.05 -12.71
N LYS A 90 -15.69 0.97 -13.13
CA LYS A 90 -15.17 1.77 -14.23
C LYS A 90 -14.18 0.92 -15.01
N GLU A 91 -14.20 1.05 -16.32
CA GLU A 91 -13.21 0.39 -17.17
C GLU A 91 -11.80 0.91 -16.87
N HIS A 92 -10.83 0.02 -16.96
CA HIS A 92 -9.43 0.39 -16.81
C HIS A 92 -9.02 1.28 -17.99
N SER A 93 -8.14 2.23 -17.71
CA SER A 93 -7.62 3.17 -18.70
C SER A 93 -6.13 2.95 -18.93
N GLU A 94 -5.55 3.71 -19.84
CA GLU A 94 -4.11 3.72 -20.08
C GLU A 94 -3.30 4.13 -18.86
N ASN A 95 -3.93 4.89 -17.94
CA ASN A 95 -3.28 5.34 -16.71
C ASN A 95 -3.36 4.31 -15.60
N SER A 96 -4.19 3.29 -15.74
CA SER A 96 -4.33 2.23 -14.73
C SER A 96 -3.00 1.51 -14.50
N ARG A 97 -2.73 1.19 -13.25
CA ARG A 97 -1.49 0.50 -12.86
C ARG A 97 -1.82 -0.58 -11.85
N VAL A 98 -0.90 -1.51 -11.72
CA VAL A 98 -0.93 -2.52 -10.67
C VAL A 98 0.20 -2.21 -9.71
N VAL A 99 -0.16 -1.92 -8.47
CA VAL A 99 0.80 -1.76 -7.39
C VAL A 99 0.99 -3.13 -6.76
N VAL A 100 2.18 -3.69 -6.93
CA VAL A 100 2.52 -5.00 -6.37
C VAL A 100 2.97 -4.80 -4.94
N VAL A 101 2.25 -5.38 -4.01
CA VAL A 101 2.47 -5.19 -2.57
C VAL A 101 2.68 -6.51 -1.86
N ASN A 102 3.33 -6.44 -0.71
CA ASN A 102 3.49 -7.55 0.20
C ASN A 102 2.60 -7.32 1.43
N ILE A 103 1.70 -8.26 1.67
CA ILE A 103 0.83 -8.27 2.85
C ILE A 103 1.06 -9.61 3.54
N ASP A 104 1.56 -9.56 4.78
CA ASP A 104 2.08 -10.73 5.45
C ASP A 104 3.10 -11.42 4.54
N ASP A 105 3.04 -12.70 4.31
CA ASP A 105 3.95 -13.41 3.40
C ASP A 105 3.40 -13.54 1.97
N MET A 106 2.33 -12.80 1.67
CA MET A 106 1.66 -12.88 0.37
C MET A 106 1.99 -11.67 -0.48
N THR A 107 2.30 -11.92 -1.75
CA THR A 107 2.45 -10.87 -2.77
C THR A 107 1.17 -10.82 -3.60
N LEU A 108 0.63 -9.63 -3.78
CA LEU A 108 -0.56 -9.43 -4.60
C LEU A 108 -0.49 -8.09 -5.33
N GLY A 109 -1.30 -7.95 -6.36
CA GLY A 109 -1.41 -6.72 -7.13
C GLY A 109 -2.68 -5.96 -6.78
N LEU A 110 -2.57 -4.65 -6.63
CA LEU A 110 -3.70 -3.76 -6.43
C LEU A 110 -3.88 -2.91 -7.68
N ILE A 111 -5.03 -3.00 -8.32
CA ILE A 111 -5.35 -2.16 -9.48
C ILE A 111 -5.77 -0.79 -8.97
N VAL A 112 -5.10 0.24 -9.47
CA VAL A 112 -5.39 1.64 -9.16
C VAL A 112 -5.64 2.41 -10.45
N ASP A 113 -6.35 3.52 -10.36
CA ASP A 113 -6.71 4.32 -11.55
C ASP A 113 -5.49 5.03 -12.14
N ALA A 114 -4.60 5.51 -11.30
CA ALA A 114 -3.36 6.17 -11.72
C ALA A 114 -2.38 6.26 -10.55
N ILE A 115 -1.10 6.25 -10.86
CA ILE A 115 -0.06 6.55 -9.87
C ILE A 115 0.13 8.07 -9.81
N SER A 116 0.23 8.60 -8.60
CA SER A 116 0.51 10.01 -8.40
C SER A 116 2.00 10.26 -8.22
N GLU A 117 2.54 9.93 -7.06
CA GLU A 117 3.94 10.19 -6.76
C GLU A 117 4.45 9.36 -5.58
N VAL A 118 5.75 9.35 -5.38
CA VAL A 118 6.37 8.89 -4.15
C VAL A 118 6.65 10.15 -3.32
N MET A 119 6.16 10.18 -2.09
CA MET A 119 6.34 11.35 -1.24
C MET A 119 6.75 10.97 0.18
N ARG A 120 7.35 11.93 0.84
CA ARG A 120 7.63 11.86 2.28
C ARG A 120 6.67 12.79 2.99
N LEU A 121 5.99 12.27 3.99
CA LEU A 121 5.03 13.03 4.78
C LEU A 121 5.48 13.05 6.23
N PRO A 122 5.64 14.25 6.84
CA PRO A 122 5.96 14.31 8.27
C PRO A 122 4.88 13.60 9.07
N ASN A 123 5.29 12.82 10.07
CA ASN A 123 4.33 12.11 10.91
C ASN A 123 3.38 13.07 11.62
N SER A 124 3.83 14.30 11.90
CA SER A 124 2.99 15.35 12.45
C SER A 124 1.85 15.80 11.55
N ALA A 125 1.95 15.54 10.23
CA ALA A 125 0.91 15.85 9.27
C ALA A 125 -0.10 14.70 9.10
N ILE A 126 0.08 13.61 9.81
CA ILE A 126 -0.80 12.43 9.75
C ILE A 126 -1.71 12.44 10.96
N GLU A 127 -3.01 12.48 10.72
CA GLU A 127 -4.03 12.39 11.76
C GLU A 127 -4.57 10.96 11.83
N GLY A 128 -5.07 10.55 13.00
CA GLY A 128 -5.73 9.27 13.16
C GLY A 128 -6.96 9.14 12.26
N PRO A 129 -7.38 7.91 11.93
CA PRO A 129 -8.48 7.72 10.99
C PRO A 129 -9.78 8.27 11.56
N PRO A 130 -10.50 9.13 10.81
CA PRO A 130 -11.84 9.52 11.20
C PRO A 130 -12.79 8.33 11.02
N ARG A 131 -13.96 8.43 11.65
CA ARG A 131 -14.94 7.33 11.64
C ARG A 131 -15.48 7.00 10.26
N ILE A 132 -15.63 8.01 9.40
CA ILE A 132 -16.13 7.84 8.03
C ILE A 132 -15.40 8.80 7.12
N ILE A 133 -14.79 8.27 6.03
CA ILE A 133 -14.27 9.07 4.93
C ILE A 133 -14.72 8.46 3.62
N ALA A 134 -15.38 9.26 2.80
CA ALA A 134 -15.74 8.91 1.42
C ALA A 134 -16.43 7.54 1.28
N GLY A 135 -17.14 7.08 2.32
CA GLY A 135 -17.80 5.78 2.31
C GLY A 135 -16.85 4.59 2.53
N ILE A 136 -15.57 4.85 2.78
CA ILE A 136 -14.60 3.79 3.03
C ILE A 136 -14.62 3.41 4.49
N ASP A 137 -14.57 2.11 4.77
CA ASP A 137 -14.53 1.60 6.13
C ASP A 137 -13.27 2.10 6.85
N SER A 138 -13.46 2.75 7.99
CA SER A 138 -12.36 3.30 8.78
C SER A 138 -11.34 2.25 9.23
N ARG A 139 -11.74 0.97 9.25
CA ARG A 139 -10.81 -0.13 9.57
C ARG A 139 -9.70 -0.30 8.55
N PHE A 140 -9.93 0.14 7.31
CA PHE A 140 -8.93 0.07 6.23
C PHE A 140 -7.92 1.22 6.29
N LEU A 141 -8.14 2.18 7.16
CA LEU A 141 -7.37 3.42 7.19
C LEU A 141 -6.37 3.42 8.33
N LYS A 142 -5.16 3.80 8.03
CA LYS A 142 -4.10 4.06 9.01
C LYS A 142 -4.19 5.49 9.54
N GLY A 143 -4.64 6.41 8.69
CA GLY A 143 -4.75 7.82 9.01
C GLY A 143 -5.04 8.66 7.79
N ILE A 144 -5.05 9.97 8.00
CA ILE A 144 -5.23 10.96 6.96
C ILE A 144 -4.01 11.88 6.96
N GLY A 145 -3.36 11.99 5.81
CA GLY A 145 -2.30 12.96 5.61
C GLY A 145 -2.88 14.27 5.12
N ARG A 146 -2.54 15.36 5.80
CA ARG A 146 -2.92 16.71 5.37
C ARG A 146 -1.76 17.34 4.63
N LEU A 147 -2.01 17.67 3.37
CA LEU A 147 -1.13 18.46 2.53
C LEU A 147 -1.88 19.72 2.15
N ASP A 148 -1.25 20.86 2.16
CA ASP A 148 -1.82 22.21 1.92
C ASP A 148 -3.30 22.27 1.53
N LYS A 149 -3.66 21.79 0.35
CA LYS A 149 -5.03 21.85 -0.18
C LYS A 149 -5.64 20.49 -0.51
N ARG A 150 -4.97 19.39 -0.12
CA ARG A 150 -5.45 18.04 -0.44
C ARG A 150 -5.33 17.12 0.76
N LEU A 151 -6.17 16.12 0.79
CA LEU A 151 -6.14 15.06 1.78
C LEU A 151 -5.64 13.79 1.12
N LEU A 152 -4.80 13.07 1.84
CA LEU A 152 -4.25 11.80 1.44
C LEU A 152 -4.76 10.74 2.40
N ILE A 153 -5.42 9.72 1.87
CA ILE A 153 -5.97 8.64 2.68
C ILE A 153 -4.92 7.55 2.79
N LEU A 154 -4.39 7.34 4.00
CA LEU A 154 -3.39 6.32 4.25
C LEU A 154 -4.05 4.98 4.51
N LEU A 155 -3.76 4.01 3.66
CA LEU A 155 -4.32 2.67 3.76
C LEU A 155 -3.46 1.80 4.68
N ASP A 156 -4.13 1.01 5.48
CA ASP A 156 -3.51 -0.05 6.26
C ASP A 156 -3.70 -1.37 5.49
N LEU A 157 -2.69 -1.76 4.73
CA LEU A 157 -2.76 -2.95 3.89
C LEU A 157 -2.97 -4.23 4.72
N ASP A 158 -2.50 -4.25 5.95
CA ASP A 158 -2.68 -5.41 6.82
C ASP A 158 -4.14 -5.57 7.27
N LYS A 159 -4.95 -4.54 7.14
CA LYS A 159 -6.36 -4.53 7.53
C LYS A 159 -7.34 -4.47 6.37
N ILE A 160 -6.87 -4.28 5.16
CA ILE A 160 -7.74 -4.21 3.97
C ILE A 160 -8.44 -5.55 3.74
N PHE A 161 -7.78 -6.65 4.07
CA PHE A 161 -8.31 -7.99 3.89
C PHE A 161 -8.39 -8.71 5.24
N SER A 162 -9.47 -9.46 5.44
CA SER A 162 -9.58 -10.36 6.58
C SER A 162 -8.64 -11.57 6.41
N ALA A 163 -8.40 -12.29 7.51
CA ALA A 163 -7.61 -13.51 7.45
C ALA A 163 -8.21 -14.56 6.50
N GLU A 164 -9.53 -14.66 6.46
CA GLU A 164 -10.25 -15.56 5.55
C GLU A 164 -10.06 -15.13 4.09
N GLU A 165 -10.10 -13.83 3.82
CA GLU A 165 -9.88 -13.29 2.48
C GLU A 165 -8.45 -13.50 2.02
N VAL A 166 -7.46 -13.30 2.88
CA VAL A 166 -6.05 -13.59 2.61
C VAL A 166 -5.86 -15.08 2.29
N PHE A 167 -6.45 -15.95 3.09
CA PHE A 167 -6.42 -17.39 2.86
C PHE A 167 -7.04 -17.74 1.49
N GLY A 168 -8.19 -17.17 1.16
CA GLY A 168 -8.83 -17.38 -0.14
C GLY A 168 -7.97 -16.95 -1.32
N MET A 169 -7.27 -15.82 -1.20
CA MET A 169 -6.36 -15.35 -2.24
C MET A 169 -5.13 -16.25 -2.37
N ASN A 170 -4.60 -16.76 -1.27
CA ASN A 170 -3.50 -17.71 -1.29
C ASN A 170 -3.92 -19.02 -2.00
N GLN A 171 -5.14 -19.48 -1.78
CA GLN A 171 -5.67 -20.66 -2.47
C GLN A 171 -5.78 -20.42 -3.98
N VAL A 172 -6.19 -19.22 -4.38
CA VAL A 172 -6.26 -18.84 -5.78
C VAL A 172 -4.88 -18.89 -6.43
N ALA A 173 -3.86 -18.34 -5.76
CA ALA A 173 -2.48 -18.35 -6.26
C ALA A 173 -1.88 -19.76 -6.28
N GLY A 174 -2.11 -20.55 -5.22
CA GLY A 174 -1.56 -21.92 -5.10
C GLY A 174 -2.28 -22.94 -5.96
N GLY A 175 -3.58 -22.75 -6.22
CA GLY A 175 -4.38 -23.69 -6.99
C GLY A 175 -4.10 -23.71 -8.48
N MET A 176 -3.26 -22.81 -8.98
CA MET A 176 -2.88 -22.71 -10.40
C MET A 176 -1.50 -23.30 -10.70
N GLU A 177 -0.82 -23.80 -9.69
CA GLU A 177 0.39 -24.58 -9.85
C GLU A 177 -0.01 -26.02 -10.22
#